data_7de1f3decf6507b76b4b081044f1da3f
#
_entry.id   7de1f3decf6507b76b4b081044f1da3f
#
_cell.length_a   1.000
_cell.length_b   1.000
_cell.length_c   1.000
_cell.angle_alpha   90.00
_cell.angle_beta   90.00
_cell.angle_gamma   90.00
#
_symmetry.space_group_name_H-M   'P 1'
#
loop_
_entity.id
_entity.type
_entity.pdbx_description
1 polymer ?
#
loop_
_entity_poly.entity_id
_entity_poly.type
_entity_poly.pdbx_seq_one_letter_code
_entity_poly.pdbx_strand_id
1 'polypeptide(L)'
;MATDIKKMISNLMEFYDFKNQTIITVGSGGGQFIEYGHVSKNVMAIDNDEIALQKLKENLVKSGLDSKFTLIHSDFYLTNLKADVVMFEFCLHEMKDPLAAIKHAQTMAPNILVTDHWPDSKWAYYVDEEEKVKKSWAAINSLKTKKVQEYDGLQLFNDYEEIYQKVKVQGENSIRRIAEFKDKKNITIPMSYGFALI
;
A
#
# COMPACT_ATOMS: atom_id res chain seq x y z
N MET A 1 -10.40 10.25 -0.09
CA MET A 1 -9.62 9.62 1.01
C MET A 1 -10.22 8.26 1.30
N ALA A 2 -9.42 7.21 1.56
CA ALA A 2 -9.98 5.91 1.97
C ALA A 2 -10.69 6.12 3.31
N THR A 3 -11.99 5.89 3.35
CA THR A 3 -12.79 6.19 4.54
C THR A 3 -12.72 5.14 5.61
N ASP A 4 -12.37 3.92 5.22
CA ASP A 4 -12.31 2.78 6.12
C ASP A 4 -10.87 2.41 6.49
N ILE A 5 -9.97 3.41 6.62
CA ILE A 5 -8.56 3.13 6.95
C ILE A 5 -8.44 2.32 8.26
N LYS A 6 -9.27 2.59 9.25
CA LYS A 6 -9.28 1.82 10.51
C LYS A 6 -9.66 0.35 10.30
N LYS A 7 -10.65 0.09 9.43
CA LYS A 7 -11.04 -1.27 9.07
C LYS A 7 -9.93 -1.97 8.29
N MET A 8 -9.27 -1.26 7.36
CA MET A 8 -8.13 -1.82 6.61
C MET A 8 -6.98 -2.19 7.55
N ILE A 9 -6.66 -1.34 8.52
CA ILE A 9 -5.65 -1.61 9.56
C ILE A 9 -6.07 -2.82 10.40
N SER A 10 -7.32 -2.89 10.87
CA SER A 10 -7.82 -4.04 11.64
C SER A 10 -7.69 -5.33 10.83
N ASN A 11 -8.13 -5.32 9.57
CA ASN A 11 -8.02 -6.47 8.67
C ASN A 11 -6.55 -6.90 8.46
N LEU A 12 -5.62 -5.93 8.33
CA LEU A 12 -4.20 -6.21 8.20
C LEU A 12 -3.63 -6.88 9.46
N MET A 13 -3.97 -6.35 10.63
CA MET A 13 -3.54 -6.89 11.93
C MET A 13 -4.12 -8.29 12.22
N GLU A 14 -5.31 -8.59 11.72
CA GLU A 14 -5.93 -9.93 11.81
C GLU A 14 -5.35 -10.90 10.76
N PHE A 15 -4.92 -10.36 9.62
CA PHE A 15 -4.36 -11.17 8.54
C PHE A 15 -2.97 -11.71 8.88
N TYR A 16 -2.11 -10.89 9.51
CA TYR A 16 -0.72 -11.23 9.83
C TYR A 16 -0.34 -10.82 11.26
N ASP A 17 0.35 -11.72 11.98
CA ASP A 17 0.86 -11.42 13.33
C ASP A 17 2.20 -10.69 13.26
N PHE A 18 2.19 -9.40 13.53
CA PHE A 18 3.37 -8.52 13.55
C PHE A 18 4.13 -8.53 14.87
N LYS A 19 3.63 -9.26 15.90
CA LYS A 19 4.19 -9.20 17.25
C LYS A 19 5.65 -9.65 17.28
N ASN A 20 6.51 -8.77 17.83
CA ASN A 20 7.96 -8.97 17.95
C ASN A 20 8.70 -9.23 16.62
N GLN A 21 8.10 -8.92 15.48
CA GLN A 21 8.71 -9.06 14.15
C GLN A 21 9.60 -7.85 13.83
N THR A 22 10.71 -8.10 13.15
CA THR A 22 11.45 -7.09 12.40
C THR A 22 10.82 -6.99 11.01
N ILE A 23 10.41 -5.80 10.62
CA ILE A 23 9.65 -5.56 9.39
C ILE A 23 10.47 -4.68 8.45
N ILE A 24 10.50 -5.01 7.18
CA ILE A 24 10.83 -4.07 6.12
C ILE A 24 9.52 -3.70 5.45
N THR A 25 9.19 -2.41 5.41
CA THR A 25 8.05 -1.93 4.63
C THR A 25 8.52 -1.13 3.43
N VAL A 26 7.90 -1.39 2.28
CA VAL A 26 8.21 -0.78 0.99
C VAL A 26 7.00 0.03 0.54
N GLY A 27 7.24 1.29 0.15
CA GLY A 27 6.18 2.19 -0.30
C GLY A 27 5.26 2.66 0.83
N SER A 28 5.80 2.82 2.05
CA SER A 28 5.00 3.26 3.23
C SER A 28 4.37 4.64 3.05
N GLY A 29 4.78 5.41 2.05
CA GLY A 29 4.24 6.73 1.75
C GLY A 29 4.19 7.63 2.99
N GLY A 30 3.02 8.26 3.23
CA GLY A 30 2.81 9.09 4.41
C GLY A 30 2.50 8.34 5.71
N GLY A 31 2.60 7.01 5.74
CA GLY A 31 2.40 6.20 6.95
C GLY A 31 0.93 6.02 7.32
N GLN A 32 0.12 5.54 6.42
CA GLN A 32 -1.30 5.25 6.70
C GLN A 32 -1.50 3.97 7.50
N PHE A 33 -0.56 3.02 7.47
CA PHE A 33 -0.64 1.70 8.08
C PHE A 33 0.42 1.47 9.18
N ILE A 34 0.85 2.51 9.89
CA ILE A 34 1.94 2.41 10.88
C ILE A 34 1.57 1.70 12.20
N GLU A 35 0.30 1.35 12.40
CA GLU A 35 -0.21 0.78 13.66
C GLU A 35 0.48 -0.54 14.05
N TYR A 36 0.93 -1.35 13.09
CA TYR A 36 1.69 -2.56 13.35
C TYR A 36 3.03 -2.27 14.09
N GLY A 37 3.53 -1.04 13.99
CA GLY A 37 4.72 -0.59 14.72
C GLY A 37 4.59 -0.69 16.24
N HIS A 38 3.38 -0.57 16.81
CA HIS A 38 3.16 -0.69 18.25
C HIS A 38 3.51 -2.08 18.79
N VAL A 39 3.29 -3.13 17.99
CA VAL A 39 3.51 -4.52 18.41
C VAL A 39 4.79 -5.13 17.82
N SER A 40 5.34 -4.54 16.77
CA SER A 40 6.57 -5.01 16.13
C SER A 40 7.80 -4.76 16.99
N LYS A 41 8.89 -5.47 16.70
CA LYS A 41 10.20 -5.24 17.31
C LYS A 41 10.80 -3.92 16.79
N ASN A 42 10.91 -3.79 15.48
CA ASN A 42 11.36 -2.59 14.77
C ASN A 42 10.90 -2.65 13.30
N VAL A 43 10.87 -1.50 12.63
CA VAL A 43 10.46 -1.35 11.24
C VAL A 43 11.52 -0.56 10.47
N MET A 44 11.91 -1.06 9.31
CA MET A 44 12.73 -0.36 8.33
C MET A 44 11.83 0.04 7.16
N ALA A 45 11.53 1.33 7.04
CA ALA A 45 10.66 1.87 6.01
C ALA A 45 11.48 2.38 4.83
N ILE A 46 11.32 1.75 3.67
CA ILE A 46 12.01 2.09 2.42
C ILE A 46 11.02 2.81 1.51
N ASP A 47 11.41 3.98 1.05
CA ASP A 47 10.71 4.73 0.01
C ASP A 47 11.72 5.50 -0.83
N ASN A 48 11.44 5.71 -2.11
CA ASN A 48 12.25 6.53 -3.00
C ASN A 48 11.75 7.98 -3.09
N ASP A 49 10.64 8.31 -2.41
CA ASP A 49 10.08 9.66 -2.29
C ASP A 49 10.45 10.27 -0.93
N GLU A 50 11.37 11.23 -0.94
CA GLU A 50 11.81 11.94 0.25
C GLU A 50 10.67 12.71 0.92
N ILE A 51 9.71 13.25 0.14
CA ILE A 51 8.56 13.99 0.67
C ILE A 51 7.63 13.02 1.42
N ALA A 52 7.43 11.82 0.88
CA ALA A 52 6.64 10.78 1.54
C ALA A 52 7.30 10.36 2.87
N LEU A 53 8.62 10.14 2.89
CA LEU A 53 9.35 9.83 4.13
C LEU A 53 9.29 10.96 5.16
N GLN A 54 9.32 12.22 4.73
CA GLN A 54 9.16 13.34 5.66
C GLN A 54 7.77 13.33 6.32
N LYS A 55 6.71 13.09 5.56
CA LYS A 55 5.33 12.93 6.10
C LYS A 55 5.23 11.74 7.03
N LEU A 56 5.84 10.61 6.66
CA LEU A 56 5.92 9.43 7.52
C LEU A 56 6.55 9.79 8.86
N LYS A 57 7.70 10.48 8.86
CA LYS A 57 8.39 10.93 10.08
C LYS A 57 7.47 11.76 10.98
N GLU A 58 6.76 12.73 10.41
CA GLU A 58 5.82 13.56 11.16
C GLU A 58 4.68 12.73 11.80
N ASN A 59 4.16 11.75 11.08
CA ASN A 59 3.10 10.87 11.58
C ASN A 59 3.62 9.91 12.64
N LEU A 60 4.83 9.38 12.50
CA LEU A 60 5.47 8.54 13.51
C LEU A 60 5.66 9.29 14.83
N VAL A 61 6.14 10.54 14.80
CA VAL A 61 6.27 11.38 16.01
C VAL A 61 4.91 11.60 16.66
N LYS A 62 3.87 11.94 15.88
CA LYS A 62 2.50 12.11 16.41
C LYS A 62 1.92 10.85 17.04
N SER A 63 2.32 9.68 16.56
CA SER A 63 1.85 8.37 17.05
C SER A 63 2.77 7.75 18.11
N GLY A 64 3.88 8.41 18.48
CA GLY A 64 4.86 7.89 19.42
C GLY A 64 5.62 6.65 18.94
N LEU A 65 5.76 6.50 17.61
CA LEU A 65 6.41 5.37 16.98
C LEU A 65 7.78 5.69 16.36
N ASP A 66 8.26 6.92 16.51
CA ASP A 66 9.52 7.38 15.91
C ASP A 66 10.73 6.53 16.30
N SER A 67 10.77 6.05 17.54
CA SER A 67 11.85 5.17 18.04
C SER A 67 11.79 3.73 17.47
N LYS A 68 10.66 3.34 16.89
CA LYS A 68 10.44 2.01 16.29
C LYS A 68 10.82 1.93 14.81
N PHE A 69 10.87 3.07 14.12
CA PHE A 69 11.06 3.14 12.68
C PHE A 69 12.43 3.69 12.31
N THR A 70 13.07 3.03 11.34
CA THR A 70 14.24 3.54 10.62
C THR A 70 13.80 3.88 9.21
N LEU A 71 13.91 5.16 8.82
CA LEU A 71 13.52 5.62 7.49
C LEU A 71 14.70 5.52 6.53
N ILE A 72 14.50 4.93 5.37
CA ILE A 72 15.53 4.64 4.37
C ILE A 72 15.08 5.23 3.03
N HIS A 73 15.68 6.35 2.64
CA HIS A 73 15.49 6.93 1.31
C HIS A 73 16.35 6.17 0.29
N SER A 74 15.74 5.25 -0.44
CA SER A 74 16.45 4.40 -1.41
C SER A 74 15.47 3.76 -2.40
N ASP A 75 15.98 3.41 -3.58
CA ASP A 75 15.35 2.41 -4.42
C ASP A 75 15.38 1.06 -3.69
N PHE A 76 14.23 0.38 -3.63
CA PHE A 76 14.08 -0.91 -2.97
C PHE A 76 15.09 -1.95 -3.49
N TYR A 77 15.33 -1.99 -4.81
CA TYR A 77 16.25 -2.96 -5.41
C TYR A 77 17.72 -2.75 -5.03
N LEU A 78 18.08 -1.58 -4.52
CA LEU A 78 19.45 -1.27 -4.05
C LEU A 78 19.66 -1.65 -2.59
N THR A 79 18.62 -2.13 -1.88
CA THR A 79 18.72 -2.48 -0.47
C THR A 79 19.02 -3.97 -0.28
N ASN A 80 19.83 -4.30 0.73
CA ASN A 80 20.12 -5.68 1.12
C ASN A 80 20.02 -5.82 2.65
N LEU A 81 18.81 -5.71 3.14
CA LEU A 81 18.48 -5.79 4.56
C LEU A 81 17.95 -7.19 4.90
N LYS A 82 17.85 -7.48 6.20
CA LYS A 82 17.26 -8.72 6.69
C LYS A 82 16.15 -8.42 7.69
N ALA A 83 15.06 -9.16 7.58
CA ALA A 83 13.88 -9.01 8.43
C ALA A 83 13.14 -10.36 8.59
N ASP A 84 12.09 -10.37 9.40
CA ASP A 84 11.16 -11.49 9.52
C ASP A 84 10.09 -11.45 8.43
N VAL A 85 9.76 -10.22 7.98
CA VAL A 85 8.81 -9.98 6.88
C VAL A 85 9.19 -8.75 6.08
N VAL A 86 9.00 -8.82 4.75
CA VAL A 86 8.95 -7.66 3.84
C VAL A 86 7.50 -7.43 3.49
N MET A 87 7.02 -6.19 3.67
CA MET A 87 5.66 -5.79 3.35
C MET A 87 5.65 -4.73 2.25
N PHE A 88 4.88 -4.97 1.18
CA PHE A 88 4.57 -3.97 0.15
C PHE A 88 3.24 -3.30 0.50
N GLU A 89 3.24 -1.98 0.69
CA GLU A 89 2.07 -1.20 1.07
C GLU A 89 1.49 -0.44 -0.13
N PHE A 90 0.53 -1.04 -0.85
CA PHE A 90 -0.11 -0.45 -2.04
C PHE A 90 0.90 0.10 -3.06
N CYS A 91 2.02 -0.60 -3.24
CA CYS A 91 3.10 -0.17 -4.14
C CYS A 91 3.61 -1.26 -5.07
N LEU A 92 3.21 -2.53 -4.88
CA LEU A 92 3.70 -3.61 -5.73
C LEU A 92 3.24 -3.43 -7.19
N HIS A 93 2.03 -2.92 -7.41
CA HIS A 93 1.51 -2.61 -8.74
C HIS A 93 2.29 -1.48 -9.43
N GLU A 94 2.94 -0.58 -8.67
CA GLU A 94 3.81 0.47 -9.22
C GLU A 94 5.21 -0.02 -9.60
N MET A 95 5.60 -1.22 -9.17
CA MET A 95 6.90 -1.78 -9.53
C MET A 95 6.95 -2.16 -11.00
N LYS A 96 8.05 -1.81 -11.68
CA LYS A 96 8.27 -2.15 -13.10
C LYS A 96 8.12 -3.65 -13.38
N ASP A 97 8.63 -4.46 -12.47
CA ASP A 97 8.51 -5.92 -12.48
C ASP A 97 8.11 -6.43 -11.08
N PRO A 98 6.80 -6.63 -10.84
CA PRO A 98 6.31 -7.12 -9.54
C PRO A 98 6.91 -8.48 -9.13
N LEU A 99 7.13 -9.39 -10.07
CA LEU A 99 7.71 -10.69 -9.76
C LEU A 99 9.18 -10.57 -9.33
N ALA A 100 9.96 -9.72 -10.01
CA ALA A 100 11.33 -9.44 -9.60
C ALA A 100 11.39 -8.76 -8.23
N ALA A 101 10.44 -7.85 -7.91
CA ALA A 101 10.34 -7.23 -6.60
C ALA A 101 10.07 -8.26 -5.49
N ILE A 102 9.13 -9.19 -5.70
CA ILE A 102 8.85 -10.27 -4.75
C ILE A 102 10.08 -11.18 -4.58
N LYS A 103 10.74 -11.55 -5.67
CA LYS A 103 11.96 -12.38 -5.60
C LYS A 103 13.10 -11.69 -4.86
N HIS A 104 13.26 -10.37 -5.04
CA HIS A 104 14.22 -9.60 -4.28
C HIS A 104 13.85 -9.59 -2.78
N ALA A 105 12.59 -9.33 -2.45
CA ALA A 105 12.10 -9.40 -1.07
C ALA A 105 12.33 -10.78 -0.42
N GLN A 106 12.18 -11.88 -1.16
CA GLN A 106 12.47 -13.24 -0.68
C GLN A 106 13.94 -13.46 -0.30
N THR A 107 14.86 -12.65 -0.82
CA THR A 107 16.26 -12.68 -0.36
C THR A 107 16.44 -12.00 0.99
N MET A 108 15.48 -11.17 1.41
CA MET A 108 15.54 -10.32 2.62
C MET A 108 14.77 -10.90 3.79
N ALA A 109 13.68 -11.63 3.52
CA ALA A 109 12.82 -12.20 4.56
C ALA A 109 12.16 -13.53 4.12
N PRO A 110 11.80 -14.42 5.07
CA PRO A 110 11.08 -15.66 4.80
C PRO A 110 9.58 -15.47 4.53
N ASN A 111 9.04 -14.30 4.85
CA ASN A 111 7.65 -13.95 4.64
C ASN A 111 7.56 -12.66 3.81
N ILE A 112 6.75 -12.70 2.77
CA ILE A 112 6.44 -11.52 1.97
C ILE A 112 4.95 -11.25 2.09
N LEU A 113 4.62 -10.11 2.66
CA LEU A 113 3.25 -9.63 2.81
C LEU A 113 2.98 -8.57 1.75
N VAL A 114 1.94 -8.74 0.98
CA VAL A 114 1.50 -7.75 -0.02
C VAL A 114 0.15 -7.22 0.41
N THR A 115 0.02 -5.90 0.44
CA THR A 115 -1.26 -5.20 0.50
C THR A 115 -1.41 -4.41 -0.79
N ASP A 116 -2.49 -4.63 -1.54
CA ASP A 116 -2.67 -3.97 -2.83
C ASP A 116 -4.15 -3.87 -3.21
N HIS A 117 -4.47 -3.01 -4.18
CA HIS A 117 -5.80 -3.01 -4.79
C HIS A 117 -6.11 -4.37 -5.37
N TRP A 118 -7.39 -4.77 -5.32
CA TRP A 118 -7.85 -5.99 -5.98
C TRP A 118 -8.02 -5.78 -7.49
N PRO A 119 -7.85 -6.79 -8.35
CA PRO A 119 -7.92 -6.64 -9.82
C PRO A 119 -9.19 -5.97 -10.34
N ASP A 120 -10.32 -6.17 -9.66
CA ASP A 120 -11.62 -5.60 -10.05
C ASP A 120 -11.99 -4.33 -9.27
N SER A 121 -11.04 -3.72 -8.55
CA SER A 121 -11.26 -2.49 -7.81
C SER A 121 -11.72 -1.35 -8.72
N LYS A 122 -12.90 -0.79 -8.46
CA LYS A 122 -13.39 0.38 -9.19
C LYS A 122 -12.48 1.60 -8.98
N TRP A 123 -11.88 1.71 -7.79
CA TRP A 123 -10.92 2.78 -7.54
C TRP A 123 -9.70 2.66 -8.45
N ALA A 124 -9.13 1.46 -8.62
CA ALA A 124 -8.00 1.23 -9.51
C ALA A 124 -8.31 1.65 -10.97
N TYR A 125 -9.55 1.42 -11.42
CA TYR A 125 -10.00 1.93 -12.72
C TYR A 125 -9.97 3.46 -12.78
N TYR A 126 -10.54 4.17 -11.77
CA TYR A 126 -10.58 5.63 -11.81
C TYR A 126 -9.20 6.30 -11.73
N VAL A 127 -8.24 5.66 -11.11
CA VAL A 127 -6.84 6.16 -11.03
C VAL A 127 -5.93 5.62 -12.15
N ASP A 128 -6.49 4.92 -13.14
CA ASP A 128 -5.76 4.38 -14.31
C ASP A 128 -4.68 3.34 -13.95
N GLU A 129 -4.94 2.55 -12.91
CA GLU A 129 -4.00 1.55 -12.38
C GLU A 129 -4.45 0.10 -12.56
N GLU A 130 -5.62 -0.16 -13.17
CA GLU A 130 -6.20 -1.51 -13.24
C GLU A 130 -5.30 -2.53 -13.93
N GLU A 131 -4.56 -2.15 -14.97
CA GLU A 131 -3.64 -3.07 -15.66
C GLU A 131 -2.38 -3.33 -14.84
N LYS A 132 -1.88 -2.34 -14.12
CA LYS A 132 -0.77 -2.50 -13.17
C LYS A 132 -1.16 -3.46 -12.03
N VAL A 133 -2.37 -3.26 -11.47
CA VAL A 133 -2.92 -4.11 -10.41
C VAL A 133 -3.09 -5.55 -10.90
N LYS A 134 -3.66 -5.78 -12.08
CA LYS A 134 -3.76 -7.12 -12.68
C LYS A 134 -2.38 -7.78 -12.85
N LYS A 135 -1.39 -7.00 -13.29
CA LYS A 135 -0.01 -7.49 -13.45
C LYS A 135 0.60 -7.88 -12.11
N SER A 136 0.42 -7.09 -11.04
CA SER A 136 0.93 -7.41 -9.71
C SER A 136 0.30 -8.69 -9.15
N TRP A 137 -1.03 -8.85 -9.28
CA TRP A 137 -1.72 -10.07 -8.85
C TRP A 137 -1.39 -11.29 -9.69
N ALA A 138 -1.13 -11.13 -11.00
CA ALA A 138 -0.62 -12.23 -11.83
C ALA A 138 0.75 -12.71 -11.34
N ALA A 139 1.63 -11.78 -10.92
CA ALA A 139 2.92 -12.14 -10.32
C ALA A 139 2.73 -12.88 -8.98
N ILE A 140 1.85 -12.41 -8.09
CA ILE A 140 1.52 -13.07 -6.82
C ILE A 140 0.98 -14.48 -7.08
N ASN A 141 0.02 -14.64 -7.99
CA ASN A 141 -0.63 -15.91 -8.30
C ASN A 141 0.30 -16.91 -9.01
N SER A 142 1.42 -16.46 -9.58
CA SER A 142 2.45 -17.34 -10.14
C SER A 142 3.33 -18.01 -9.08
N LEU A 143 3.19 -17.60 -7.82
CA LEU A 143 3.96 -18.09 -6.68
C LEU A 143 3.09 -18.95 -5.75
N LYS A 144 3.74 -19.75 -4.89
CA LYS A 144 3.03 -20.48 -3.83
C LYS A 144 2.71 -19.51 -2.70
N THR A 145 1.44 -19.08 -2.59
CA THR A 145 0.96 -18.26 -1.49
C THR A 145 0.57 -19.12 -0.28
N LYS A 146 0.85 -18.64 0.92
CA LYS A 146 0.42 -19.23 2.21
C LYS A 146 -1.02 -18.85 2.54
N LYS A 147 -1.40 -17.60 2.22
CA LYS A 147 -2.73 -17.04 2.50
C LYS A 147 -3.02 -15.90 1.52
N VAL A 148 -4.26 -15.81 1.05
CA VAL A 148 -4.78 -14.68 0.25
C VAL A 148 -6.18 -14.36 0.76
N GLN A 149 -6.48 -13.08 0.90
CA GLN A 149 -7.78 -12.61 1.35
C GLN A 149 -8.14 -11.30 0.66
N GLU A 150 -9.35 -11.25 0.08
CA GLU A 150 -9.95 -10.05 -0.48
C GLU A 150 -10.84 -9.36 0.56
N TYR A 151 -10.93 -8.04 0.47
CA TYR A 151 -11.74 -7.18 1.33
C TYR A 151 -12.40 -6.07 0.52
N ASP A 152 -13.59 -5.67 0.98
CA ASP A 152 -14.29 -4.50 0.46
C ASP A 152 -13.91 -3.24 1.25
N GLY A 153 -13.67 -2.17 0.52
CA GLY A 153 -13.45 -0.83 1.03
C GLY A 153 -14.16 0.22 0.16
N LEU A 154 -14.10 1.46 0.60
CA LEU A 154 -14.72 2.60 -0.08
C LEU A 154 -13.76 3.79 -0.12
N GLN A 155 -13.77 4.52 -1.22
CA GLN A 155 -13.27 5.89 -1.31
C GLN A 155 -14.46 6.85 -1.22
N LEU A 156 -14.37 7.84 -0.34
CA LEU A 156 -15.41 8.88 -0.23
C LEU A 156 -14.81 10.25 -0.53
N PHE A 157 -15.59 11.04 -1.26
CA PHE A 157 -15.27 12.43 -1.58
C PHE A 157 -16.53 13.27 -1.40
N ASN A 158 -16.36 14.46 -0.87
CA ASN A 158 -17.46 15.39 -0.66
C ASN A 158 -18.03 15.89 -2.00
N ASP A 159 -17.17 16.10 -2.99
CA ASP A 159 -17.52 16.62 -4.32
C ASP A 159 -16.47 16.25 -5.37
N TYR A 160 -16.72 16.73 -6.61
CA TYR A 160 -15.82 16.52 -7.73
C TYR A 160 -14.45 17.17 -7.52
N GLU A 161 -14.37 18.31 -6.87
CA GLU A 161 -13.08 18.98 -6.67
C GLU A 161 -12.16 18.12 -5.79
N GLU A 162 -12.68 17.52 -4.73
CA GLU A 162 -11.88 16.65 -3.85
C GLU A 162 -11.34 15.43 -4.60
N ILE A 163 -12.16 14.74 -5.42
CA ILE A 163 -11.68 13.61 -6.23
C ILE A 163 -10.71 14.07 -7.31
N TYR A 164 -10.96 15.21 -7.96
CA TYR A 164 -10.08 15.79 -8.98
C TYR A 164 -8.69 16.06 -8.41
N GLN A 165 -8.60 16.71 -7.25
CA GLN A 165 -7.31 16.96 -6.58
C GLN A 165 -6.55 15.66 -6.27
N LYS A 166 -7.27 14.60 -5.94
CA LYS A 166 -6.69 13.28 -5.65
C LYS A 166 -6.13 12.60 -6.91
N VAL A 167 -6.84 12.68 -8.05
CA VAL A 167 -6.50 11.90 -9.24
C VAL A 167 -5.72 12.66 -10.31
N LYS A 168 -5.67 13.99 -10.26
CA LYS A 168 -5.01 14.81 -11.30
C LYS A 168 -3.54 14.46 -11.52
N VAL A 169 -2.88 13.93 -10.50
CA VAL A 169 -1.48 13.48 -10.55
C VAL A 169 -1.29 12.21 -11.38
N GLN A 170 -2.37 11.45 -11.62
CA GLN A 170 -2.36 10.21 -12.39
C GLN A 170 -2.51 10.46 -13.91
N GLY A 171 -2.87 11.71 -14.31
CA GLY A 171 -2.92 12.12 -15.70
C GLY A 171 -4.33 12.21 -16.29
N GLU A 172 -4.36 12.48 -17.60
CA GLU A 172 -5.61 12.83 -18.34
C GLU A 172 -6.65 11.71 -18.37
N ASN A 173 -6.23 10.44 -18.42
CA ASN A 173 -7.15 9.31 -18.41
C ASN A 173 -7.98 9.27 -17.14
N SER A 174 -7.34 9.43 -15.97
CA SER A 174 -8.03 9.49 -14.67
C SER A 174 -8.98 10.68 -14.60
N ILE A 175 -8.55 11.86 -15.06
CA ILE A 175 -9.41 13.06 -15.11
C ILE A 175 -10.64 12.79 -15.99
N ARG A 176 -10.46 12.16 -17.15
CA ARG A 176 -11.58 11.81 -18.05
C ARG A 176 -12.54 10.81 -17.41
N ARG A 177 -12.02 9.80 -16.71
CA ARG A 177 -12.83 8.76 -16.06
C ARG A 177 -13.69 9.32 -14.92
N ILE A 178 -13.19 10.27 -14.15
CA ILE A 178 -13.96 10.89 -13.05
C ILE A 178 -14.93 11.96 -13.55
N ALA A 179 -14.94 12.32 -14.84
CA ALA A 179 -15.80 13.39 -15.36
C ALA A 179 -17.31 13.14 -15.12
N GLU A 180 -17.72 11.87 -14.98
CA GLU A 180 -19.09 11.49 -14.62
C GLU A 180 -19.54 11.98 -13.23
N PHE A 181 -18.61 12.45 -12.40
CA PHE A 181 -18.88 12.95 -11.05
C PHE A 181 -18.96 14.49 -10.95
N LYS A 182 -18.81 15.24 -12.06
CA LYS A 182 -18.69 16.71 -12.06
C LYS A 182 -19.80 17.43 -11.27
N ASP A 183 -21.03 16.92 -11.35
CA ASP A 183 -22.19 17.53 -10.69
C ASP A 183 -22.65 16.75 -9.46
N LYS A 184 -21.83 15.79 -8.98
CA LYS A 184 -22.17 14.94 -7.86
C LYS A 184 -21.53 15.43 -6.57
N LYS A 185 -22.25 15.20 -5.46
CA LYS A 185 -21.77 15.36 -4.09
C LYS A 185 -21.85 14.03 -3.36
N ASN A 186 -21.09 13.91 -2.28
CA ASN A 186 -21.02 12.66 -1.50
C ASN A 186 -20.69 11.44 -2.39
N ILE A 187 -19.64 11.59 -3.20
CA ILE A 187 -19.20 10.59 -4.17
C ILE A 187 -18.62 9.39 -3.41
N THR A 188 -19.15 8.21 -3.70
CA THR A 188 -18.68 6.95 -3.13
C THR A 188 -18.19 6.04 -4.24
N ILE A 189 -16.94 5.57 -4.14
CA ILE A 189 -16.33 4.67 -5.12
C ILE A 189 -15.91 3.38 -4.41
N PRO A 190 -16.41 2.20 -4.84
CA PRO A 190 -15.93 0.92 -4.33
C PRO A 190 -14.43 0.76 -4.56
N MET A 191 -13.73 0.33 -3.51
CA MET A 191 -12.30 0.04 -3.53
C MET A 191 -12.07 -1.31 -2.88
N SER A 192 -12.15 -2.39 -3.68
CA SER A 192 -11.70 -3.69 -3.20
C SER A 192 -10.17 -3.73 -3.13
N TYR A 193 -9.65 -4.41 -2.12
CA TYR A 193 -8.23 -4.58 -1.88
C TYR A 193 -7.96 -5.99 -1.36
N GLY A 194 -6.73 -6.43 -1.42
CA GLY A 194 -6.36 -7.76 -0.96
C GLY A 194 -5.05 -7.80 -0.23
N PHE A 195 -4.90 -8.83 0.60
CA PHE A 195 -3.66 -9.19 1.25
C PHE A 195 -3.21 -10.56 0.76
N ALA A 196 -1.92 -10.70 0.51
CA ALA A 196 -1.30 -11.97 0.16
C ALA A 196 -0.06 -12.20 1.03
N LEU A 197 0.07 -13.42 1.58
CA LEU A 197 1.27 -13.89 2.26
C LEU A 197 1.94 -14.98 1.41
N ILE A 198 3.19 -14.75 1.06
CA ILE A 198 4.04 -15.62 0.24
C ILE A 198 5.14 -16.24 1.09
#